data_f1e20e53e0ba5700b22c6b9eaa3636fd
#
_entry.id   f1e20e53e0ba5700b22c6b9eaa3636fd
#
_cell.length_a   1.000
_cell.length_b   1.000
_cell.length_c   1.000
_cell.angle_alpha   90.00
_cell.angle_beta   90.00
_cell.angle_gamma   90.00
#
_symmetry.space_group_name_H-M   'P 1'
#
loop_
_entity.id
_entity.type
_entity.pdbx_description
1 polymer ?
#
loop_
_entity_poly.entity_id
_entity_poly.type
_entity_poly.pdbx_seq_one_letter_code
_entity_poly.pdbx_strand_id
1 'polypeptide(L)'
;EELKKLAVAKRPIFRICLGHQLLAIARGAKTGKMKYGHRGANQPVKDLETGRIYISSQNHGYEVLRESLPAGAEETFINVNDGTCEGITYRDIPAFTVQFHPEACAGPKDTEELFGRFIKMMEKYKEEASCR
;
A
#
# COMPACT_ATOMS: atom_id res chain seq x y z
N GLU A 1 0.65 13.76 -11.91
CA GLU A 1 1.89 14.45 -12.28
C GLU A 1 2.86 14.59 -11.10
N GLU A 2 2.40 15.10 -9.96
CA GLU A 2 3.26 15.25 -8.78
C GLU A 2 3.73 13.91 -8.23
N LEU A 3 2.88 12.88 -8.27
CA LEU A 3 3.25 11.54 -7.83
C LEU A 3 4.31 10.92 -8.72
N LYS A 4 4.27 11.18 -10.02
CA LYS A 4 5.32 10.73 -10.93
C LYS A 4 6.65 11.41 -10.60
N LYS A 5 6.62 12.69 -10.27
CA LYS A 5 7.82 13.43 -9.87
C LYS A 5 8.41 12.87 -8.58
N LEU A 6 7.57 12.56 -7.59
CA LEU A 6 8.02 11.94 -6.34
C LEU A 6 8.65 10.58 -6.58
N ALA A 7 8.05 9.77 -7.45
CA ALA A 7 8.58 8.46 -7.80
C ALA A 7 9.95 8.57 -8.47
N VAL A 8 10.11 9.51 -9.39
CA VAL A 8 11.38 9.76 -10.07
C VAL A 8 12.45 10.24 -9.09
N ALA A 9 12.06 11.05 -8.08
CA ALA A 9 12.99 11.54 -7.06
C ALA A 9 13.48 10.46 -6.11
N LYS A 10 12.89 9.26 -6.14
CA LYS A 10 13.25 8.10 -5.30
C LYS A 10 13.27 8.39 -3.81
N ARG A 11 12.38 9.28 -3.36
CA ARG A 11 12.21 9.56 -1.93
C ARG A 11 11.26 8.53 -1.32
N PRO A 12 11.45 8.16 -0.04
CA PRO A 12 10.53 7.24 0.61
C PRO A 12 9.09 7.76 0.56
N ILE A 13 8.18 6.90 0.11
CA ILE A 13 6.77 7.25 -0.07
C ILE A 13 5.91 6.23 0.66
N PHE A 14 5.00 6.71 1.50
CA PHE A 14 3.94 5.91 2.07
C PHE A 14 2.61 6.58 1.75
N ARG A 15 1.73 5.86 1.05
CA ARG A 15 0.43 6.39 0.66
C ARG A 15 -0.69 5.48 1.15
N ILE A 16 -1.82 6.09 1.46
CA ILE A 16 -2.97 5.45 2.08
C ILE A 16 -4.22 5.73 1.23
N CYS A 17 -5.07 4.73 1.08
CA CYS A 17 -6.38 4.81 0.44
C CYS A 17 -6.33 5.40 -0.98
N LEU A 18 -6.84 6.59 -1.19
CA LEU A 18 -6.80 7.23 -2.50
C LEU A 18 -5.36 7.42 -3.01
N GLY A 19 -4.43 7.74 -2.10
CA GLY A 19 -3.01 7.87 -2.45
C GLY A 19 -2.41 6.57 -2.97
N HIS A 20 -2.83 5.42 -2.42
CA HIS A 20 -2.45 4.10 -2.93
C HIS A 20 -2.89 3.94 -4.39
N GLN A 21 -4.14 4.26 -4.69
CA GLN A 21 -4.69 4.16 -6.04
C GLN A 21 -4.00 5.12 -7.01
N LEU A 22 -3.80 6.36 -6.59
CA LEU A 22 -3.18 7.39 -7.42
C LEU A 22 -1.73 7.04 -7.77
N LEU A 23 -0.96 6.54 -6.81
CA LEU A 23 0.41 6.13 -7.10
C LEU A 23 0.43 4.93 -8.06
N ALA A 24 -0.47 3.98 -7.89
CA ALA A 24 -0.57 2.85 -8.79
C ALA A 24 -0.84 3.32 -10.23
N ILE A 25 -1.78 4.23 -10.42
CA ILE A 25 -2.09 4.81 -11.72
C ILE A 25 -0.88 5.55 -12.29
N ALA A 26 -0.21 6.35 -11.46
CA ALA A 26 0.98 7.09 -11.89
C ALA A 26 2.11 6.16 -12.34
N ARG A 27 2.15 4.93 -11.82
CA ARG A 27 3.16 3.93 -12.18
C ARG A 27 2.70 3.01 -13.32
N GLY A 28 1.53 3.25 -13.89
CA GLY A 28 1.04 2.52 -15.04
C GLY A 28 0.04 1.40 -14.76
N ALA A 29 -0.33 1.21 -13.50
CA ALA A 29 -1.35 0.23 -13.13
C ALA A 29 -2.75 0.77 -13.45
N LYS A 30 -3.74 -0.10 -13.41
CA LYS A 30 -5.13 0.26 -13.66
C LYS A 30 -5.98 0.00 -12.42
N THR A 31 -7.04 0.78 -12.28
CA THR A 31 -8.05 0.56 -11.25
C THR A 31 -9.35 0.09 -11.89
N GLY A 32 -10.14 -0.65 -11.11
CA GLY A 32 -11.43 -1.13 -11.56
C GLY A 32 -12.49 -0.87 -10.50
N LYS A 33 -13.73 -0.68 -10.95
CA LYS A 33 -14.85 -0.50 -10.02
C LYS A 33 -15.23 -1.84 -9.40
N MET A 34 -15.35 -1.86 -8.08
CA MET A 34 -15.79 -3.04 -7.36
C MET A 34 -17.31 -3.17 -7.40
N LYS A 35 -17.80 -4.40 -7.38
CA LYS A 35 -19.25 -4.64 -7.39
C LYS A 35 -19.93 -4.05 -6.14
N TYR A 36 -19.33 -4.26 -4.98
CA TYR A 36 -19.91 -3.80 -3.71
C TYR A 36 -19.04 -2.78 -2.96
N GLY A 37 -17.73 -2.76 -3.23
CA GLY A 37 -16.78 -1.94 -2.49
C GLY A 37 -16.49 -2.49 -1.10
N HIS A 38 -15.59 -1.80 -0.39
CA HIS A 38 -15.27 -2.11 1.00
C HIS A 38 -15.61 -0.90 1.86
N ARG A 39 -16.51 -1.09 2.81
CA ARG A 39 -16.95 -0.02 3.71
C ARG A 39 -17.12 -0.58 5.12
N GLY A 40 -16.72 0.22 6.11
CA GLY A 40 -16.82 -0.13 7.51
C GLY A 40 -15.48 -0.40 8.17
N ALA A 41 -15.54 -0.78 9.44
CA ALA A 41 -14.38 -0.92 10.32
C ALA A 41 -13.97 -2.39 10.53
N ASN A 42 -14.50 -3.31 9.75
CA ASN A 42 -14.27 -4.74 9.95
C ASN A 42 -13.78 -5.45 8.68
N GLN A 43 -12.94 -4.78 7.91
CA GLN A 43 -12.37 -5.34 6.67
C GLN A 43 -11.06 -6.06 6.98
N PRO A 44 -11.00 -7.41 6.85
CA PRO A 44 -9.78 -8.15 7.16
C PRO A 44 -8.80 -8.08 5.99
N VAL A 45 -7.57 -7.67 6.28
CA VAL A 45 -6.50 -7.63 5.29
C VAL A 45 -5.34 -8.50 5.76
N LYS A 46 -4.76 -9.25 4.84
CA LYS A 46 -3.65 -10.15 5.12
C LYS A 46 -2.35 -9.59 4.58
N ASP A 47 -1.36 -9.54 5.46
CA ASP A 47 0.01 -9.20 5.10
C ASP A 47 0.64 -10.44 4.47
N LEU A 48 1.00 -10.37 3.21
CA LEU A 48 1.55 -11.51 2.48
C LEU A 48 2.98 -11.87 2.91
N GLU A 49 3.71 -10.93 3.52
CA GLU A 49 5.06 -11.21 4.01
C GLU A 49 5.05 -12.00 5.32
N THR A 50 4.16 -11.65 6.24
CA THR A 50 4.13 -12.26 7.57
C THR A 50 3.00 -13.27 7.76
N GLY A 51 1.97 -13.21 6.92
CA GLY A 51 0.76 -14.02 7.08
C GLY A 51 -0.21 -13.46 8.11
N ARG A 52 0.11 -12.34 8.73
CA ARG A 52 -0.72 -11.72 9.76
C ARG A 52 -1.94 -11.05 9.15
N ILE A 53 -3.08 -11.14 9.85
CA ILE A 53 -4.33 -10.50 9.44
C ILE A 53 -4.61 -9.31 10.34
N TYR A 54 -4.92 -8.18 9.71
CA TYR A 54 -5.31 -6.94 10.39
C TYR A 54 -6.78 -6.66 10.11
N ILE A 55 -7.50 -6.20 11.13
CA ILE A 55 -8.87 -5.73 10.94
C ILE A 55 -8.80 -4.22 10.70
N SER A 56 -9.23 -3.80 9.52
CA SER A 56 -9.02 -2.43 9.06
C SER A 56 -10.32 -1.70 8.79
N SER A 57 -10.23 -0.38 8.77
CA SER A 57 -11.32 0.50 8.32
C SER A 57 -11.10 0.86 6.87
N GLN A 58 -12.16 0.77 6.07
CA GLN A 58 -12.10 1.07 4.63
C GLN A 58 -13.36 1.77 4.17
N ASN A 59 -13.21 2.60 3.15
CA ASN A 59 -14.33 3.25 2.49
C ASN A 59 -13.93 3.57 1.05
N HIS A 60 -14.05 2.58 0.17
CA HIS A 60 -13.71 2.75 -1.24
C HIS A 60 -14.54 1.84 -2.14
N GLY A 61 -14.72 2.26 -3.38
CA GLY A 61 -15.46 1.50 -4.37
C GLY A 61 -14.63 1.07 -5.57
N TYR A 62 -13.33 1.37 -5.55
CA TYR A 62 -12.38 1.00 -6.61
C TYR A 62 -11.23 0.22 -6.03
N GLU A 63 -10.64 -0.65 -6.85
CA GLU A 63 -9.47 -1.44 -6.48
C GLU A 63 -8.38 -1.30 -7.51
N VAL A 64 -7.12 -1.49 -7.10
CA VAL A 64 -6.02 -1.60 -8.06
C VAL A 64 -6.06 -3.03 -8.61
N LEU A 65 -6.08 -3.16 -9.93
CA LEU A 65 -6.14 -4.47 -10.58
C LEU A 65 -4.77 -5.14 -10.55
N ARG A 66 -4.70 -6.29 -9.88
CA ARG A 66 -3.46 -7.06 -9.70
C ARG A 66 -2.76 -7.34 -11.02
N GLU A 67 -3.52 -7.73 -12.03
CA GLU A 67 -2.99 -8.08 -13.34
C GLU A 67 -2.39 -6.90 -14.09
N SER A 68 -2.64 -5.68 -13.64
CA SER A 68 -2.13 -4.46 -14.27
C SER A 68 -0.86 -3.92 -13.61
N LEU A 69 -0.37 -4.55 -12.53
CA LEU A 69 0.81 -4.06 -11.81
C LEU A 69 2.05 -4.10 -12.72
N PRO A 70 2.83 -2.99 -12.75
CA PRO A 70 4.05 -2.95 -13.57
C PRO A 70 5.17 -3.77 -12.92
N ALA A 71 6.22 -4.01 -13.71
CA ALA A 71 7.45 -4.61 -13.18
C ALA A 71 7.99 -3.73 -12.05
N GLY A 72 8.45 -4.35 -10.97
CA GLY A 72 8.93 -3.62 -9.80
C GLY A 72 7.84 -3.32 -8.77
N ALA A 73 6.57 -3.57 -9.08
CA ALA A 73 5.48 -3.46 -8.12
C ALA A 73 5.06 -4.84 -7.66
N GLU A 74 4.93 -5.01 -6.35
CA GLU A 74 4.58 -6.29 -5.73
C GLU A 74 3.41 -6.11 -4.79
N GLU A 75 2.39 -6.96 -4.91
CA GLU A 75 1.26 -6.96 -4.00
C GLU A 75 1.70 -7.46 -2.63
N THR A 76 1.43 -6.68 -1.58
CA THR A 76 1.87 -7.00 -0.22
C THR A 76 0.73 -7.24 0.76
N PHE A 77 -0.46 -6.74 0.46
CA PHE A 77 -1.66 -6.98 1.26
C PHE A 77 -2.82 -7.36 0.37
N ILE A 78 -3.65 -8.27 0.83
CA ILE A 78 -4.89 -8.66 0.14
C ILE A 78 -6.07 -8.63 1.12
N ASN A 79 -7.27 -8.40 0.60
CA ASN A 79 -8.49 -8.56 1.39
C ASN A 79 -8.78 -10.05 1.54
N VAL A 80 -9.01 -10.49 2.78
CA VAL A 80 -9.23 -11.92 3.07
C VAL A 80 -10.55 -12.42 2.48
N ASN A 81 -11.56 -11.55 2.38
CA ASN A 81 -12.89 -11.94 1.92
C ASN A 81 -12.98 -12.13 0.41
N ASP A 82 -12.37 -11.23 -0.37
CA ASP A 82 -12.51 -11.25 -1.84
C ASP A 82 -11.18 -11.30 -2.60
N GLY A 83 -10.05 -11.29 -1.90
CA GLY A 83 -8.73 -11.39 -2.52
C GLY A 83 -8.28 -10.14 -3.27
N THR A 84 -8.98 -9.01 -3.15
CA THR A 84 -8.59 -7.79 -3.84
C THR A 84 -7.28 -7.22 -3.29
N CYS A 85 -6.55 -6.47 -4.11
CA CYS A 85 -5.28 -5.85 -3.73
C CYS A 85 -5.52 -4.78 -2.66
N GLU A 86 -4.83 -4.92 -1.53
CA GLU A 86 -4.95 -3.98 -0.41
C GLU A 86 -3.63 -3.27 -0.10
N GLY A 87 -2.57 -3.57 -0.80
CA GLY A 87 -1.29 -2.91 -0.61
C GLY A 87 -0.26 -3.31 -1.65
N ILE A 88 0.65 -2.39 -1.94
CA ILE A 88 1.70 -2.57 -2.94
C ILE A 88 3.02 -2.06 -2.38
N THR A 89 4.09 -2.79 -2.61
CA THR A 89 5.45 -2.32 -2.40
C THR A 89 6.13 -2.19 -3.75
N TYR A 90 6.76 -1.05 -3.97
CA TYR A 90 7.51 -0.79 -5.20
C TYR A 90 8.98 -1.04 -4.94
N ARG A 91 9.63 -1.85 -5.79
CA ARG A 91 11.04 -2.22 -5.56
C ARG A 91 12.00 -1.27 -6.22
N ASP A 92 11.58 -0.63 -7.31
CA ASP A 92 12.42 0.32 -8.04
C ASP A 92 12.46 1.71 -7.39
N ILE A 93 11.53 1.99 -6.48
CA ILE A 93 11.51 3.20 -5.66
C ILE A 93 11.19 2.81 -4.22
N PRO A 94 11.61 3.58 -3.21
CA PRO A 94 11.29 3.27 -1.82
C PRO A 94 9.86 3.69 -1.50
N ALA A 95 8.89 2.94 -2.02
CA ALA A 95 7.47 3.27 -1.87
C ALA A 95 6.67 2.05 -1.42
N PHE A 96 5.72 2.30 -0.54
CA PHE A 96 4.83 1.29 0.00
C PHE A 96 3.47 1.94 0.22
N THR A 97 2.42 1.26 -0.21
CA THR A 97 1.07 1.81 -0.15
C THR A 97 0.09 0.80 0.41
N VAL A 98 -0.97 1.29 1.06
CA VAL A 98 -2.05 0.45 1.55
C VAL A 98 -3.39 1.09 1.17
N GLN A 99 -4.37 0.26 0.84
CA GLN A 99 -5.71 0.72 0.48
C GLN A 99 -6.51 1.09 1.73
N PHE A 100 -6.26 0.42 2.83
CA PHE A 100 -6.98 0.63 4.08
C PHE A 100 -6.36 1.78 4.88
N HIS A 101 -7.02 2.17 5.98
CA HIS A 101 -6.53 3.21 6.90
C HIS A 101 -5.80 2.56 8.07
N PRO A 102 -4.46 2.52 8.09
CA PRO A 102 -3.71 1.85 9.17
C PRO A 102 -3.91 2.53 10.52
N GLU A 103 -4.13 3.84 10.54
CA GLU A 103 -4.40 4.59 11.78
C GLU A 103 -5.73 4.18 12.43
N ALA A 104 -6.61 3.52 11.69
CA ALA A 104 -7.90 3.06 12.18
C ALA A 104 -7.99 1.53 12.27
N CYS A 105 -6.86 0.84 12.34
CA CYS A 105 -6.85 -0.60 12.61
C CYS A 105 -7.29 -0.87 14.05
N ALA A 106 -7.95 -2.00 14.26
CA ALA A 106 -8.55 -2.35 15.54
C ALA A 106 -7.54 -2.48 16.69
N GLY A 107 -6.33 -2.96 16.40
CA GLY A 107 -5.29 -3.12 17.42
C GLY A 107 -4.30 -1.96 17.41
N PRO A 108 -4.00 -1.33 18.57
CA PRO A 108 -3.00 -0.26 18.62
C PRO A 108 -1.62 -0.70 18.12
N LYS A 109 -1.22 -1.94 18.42
CA LYS A 109 0.06 -2.49 17.96
C LYS A 109 0.10 -2.67 16.46
N ASP A 110 -1.05 -2.91 15.83
CA ASP A 110 -1.14 -3.09 14.39
C ASP A 110 -0.76 -1.81 13.66
N THR A 111 -1.26 -0.68 14.13
CA THR A 111 -0.91 0.63 13.60
C THR A 111 0.59 0.90 13.73
N GLU A 112 1.14 0.63 14.92
CA GLU A 112 2.58 0.81 15.19
C GLU A 112 3.44 -0.02 14.24
N GLU A 113 3.08 -1.28 14.02
CA GLU A 113 3.84 -2.17 13.12
C GLU A 113 3.87 -1.65 11.68
N LEU A 114 2.73 -1.17 11.19
CA LEU A 114 2.63 -0.69 9.82
C LEU A 114 3.45 0.59 9.61
N PHE A 115 3.35 1.54 10.53
CA PHE A 115 4.16 2.75 10.47
C PHE A 115 5.64 2.46 10.73
N GLY A 116 5.95 1.50 11.59
CA GLY A 116 7.32 1.05 11.82
C GLY A 116 7.97 0.49 10.57
N ARG A 117 7.21 -0.22 9.75
CA ARG A 117 7.68 -0.73 8.46
C ARG A 117 8.10 0.42 7.53
N PHE A 118 7.31 1.48 7.49
CA PHE A 118 7.65 2.65 6.69
C PHE A 118 8.91 3.34 7.20
N ILE A 119 9.03 3.48 8.52
CA ILE A 119 10.22 4.08 9.14
C ILE A 119 11.48 3.28 8.79
N LYS A 120 11.42 1.95 8.86
CA LYS A 120 12.55 1.08 8.48
C LYS A 120 12.91 1.26 7.00
N MET A 121 11.93 1.41 6.15
CA MET A 121 12.18 1.67 4.73
C MET A 121 12.90 3.00 4.53
N MET A 122 12.51 4.04 5.26
CA MET A 122 13.18 5.35 5.22
C MET A 122 14.64 5.25 5.69
N GLU A 123 14.89 4.53 6.77
CA GLU A 123 16.24 4.35 7.31
C GLU A 123 17.14 3.62 6.31
N LYS A 124 16.61 2.56 5.70
CA LYS A 124 17.33 1.80 4.67
C LYS A 124 17.69 2.69 3.48
N TYR A 125 16.74 3.54 3.05
CA TYR A 125 16.98 4.48 1.96
C TYR A 125 18.12 5.47 2.31
N LYS A 126 18.13 5.98 3.53
CA LYS A 126 19.18 6.90 3.99
C LYS A 126 20.55 6.23 4.00
N GLU A 127 20.62 4.97 4.45
CA GLU A 127 21.87 4.20 4.45
C GLU A 127 22.39 4.02 3.02
N GLU A 128 21.52 3.62 2.09
CA GLU A 128 21.90 3.46 0.70
C GLU A 128 22.37 4.77 0.08
N ALA A 129 21.72 5.88 0.40
CA ALA A 129 22.09 7.20 -0.09
C ALA A 129 23.44 7.65 0.47
N SER A 130 23.73 7.34 1.74
CA SER A 130 25.00 7.75 2.36
C SER A 130 26.19 6.91 1.90
N CYS A 131 25.94 5.73 1.32
CA CYS A 131 26.97 4.87 0.76
C CYS A 131 27.36 5.23 -0.67
N ARG A 132 26.66 6.19 -1.24
CA ARG A 132 26.92 6.70 -2.60
C ARG A 132 27.80 7.96 -2.54
#